data_e582e2c43a1c3ea285dc89e66fb3aff7
#
_entry.id   e582e2c43a1c3ea285dc89e66fb3aff7
#
_cell.length_a   1.000
_cell.length_b   1.000
_cell.length_c   1.000
_cell.angle_alpha   90.00
_cell.angle_beta   90.00
_cell.angle_gamma   90.00
#
_symmetry.space_group_name_H-M   'P 1'
#
loop_
_entity.id
_entity.type
_entity.pdbx_description
1 polymer ?
#
loop_
_entity_poly.entity_id
_entity_poly.type
_entity_poly.pdbx_seq_one_letter_code
_entity_poly.pdbx_strand_id
1 'polypeptide(L)'
;MHVSFALFADGANISQEGKLNILGVFDAVQVPTFPSVHARAHLVVRIKGARTETGSHALAFAWKSPQGKELLASTGQLDIAAPPAGVTEIDLPLIMPLDLPLDGPGTFTMAIRLDGELQAELRLHVRDAKAPMPGASMVS
;
A
#
# COMPACT_ATOMS: atom_id res chain seq x y z
N MET A 1 8.86 14.70 6.47
CA MET A 1 7.65 13.90 6.17
C MET A 1 7.95 12.43 6.29
N HIS A 2 6.99 11.67 6.72
CA HIS A 2 7.14 10.23 6.85
C HIS A 2 5.82 9.53 6.59
N VAL A 3 5.90 8.26 6.26
CA VAL A 3 4.73 7.40 6.14
C VAL A 3 4.37 6.91 7.54
N SER A 4 3.20 7.32 8.02
CA SER A 4 2.70 6.91 9.33
C SER A 4 2.27 5.44 9.33
N PHE A 5 1.57 5.02 8.30
CA PHE A 5 1.25 3.63 8.02
C PHE A 5 0.97 3.43 6.53
N ALA A 6 1.06 2.18 6.11
CA ALA A 6 0.68 1.76 4.79
C ALA A 6 0.16 0.33 4.85
N LEU A 7 -0.87 0.02 4.07
CA LEU A 7 -1.47 -1.31 4.05
C LEU A 7 -2.25 -1.55 2.75
N PHE A 8 -2.58 -2.82 2.50
CA PHE A 8 -3.53 -3.20 1.46
C PHE A 8 -4.89 -3.49 2.08
N ALA A 9 -5.93 -3.10 1.38
CA ALA A 9 -7.31 -3.33 1.79
C ALA A 9 -8.21 -3.62 0.59
N ASP A 10 -9.36 -4.20 0.85
CA ASP A 10 -10.39 -4.43 -0.18
C ASP A 10 -11.09 -3.14 -0.59
N GLY A 11 -11.16 -2.17 0.30
CA GLY A 11 -11.75 -0.89 0.03
C GLY A 11 -11.33 0.15 1.04
N ALA A 12 -11.41 1.41 0.64
CA ALA A 12 -11.14 2.53 1.53
C ALA A 12 -11.78 3.79 0.99
N ASN A 13 -12.14 4.71 1.87
CA ASN A 13 -12.62 6.02 1.49
C ASN A 13 -12.29 7.05 2.58
N ILE A 14 -12.49 8.29 2.25
CA ILE A 14 -12.36 9.41 3.20
C ILE A 14 -13.74 10.03 3.35
N SER A 15 -14.23 10.09 4.60
CA SER A 15 -15.55 10.68 4.89
C SER A 15 -15.54 12.19 4.70
N GLN A 16 -16.73 12.81 4.70
CA GLN A 16 -16.85 14.27 4.67
C GLN A 16 -16.11 14.94 5.81
N GLU A 17 -16.00 14.26 6.94
CA GLU A 17 -15.31 14.77 8.12
C GLU A 17 -13.80 14.57 8.05
N GLY A 18 -13.28 14.02 6.96
CA GLY A 18 -11.85 13.77 6.77
C GLY A 18 -11.35 12.49 7.42
N LYS A 19 -12.24 11.61 7.89
CA LYS A 19 -11.84 10.34 8.49
C LYS A 19 -11.58 9.30 7.42
N LEU A 20 -10.51 8.56 7.60
CA LEU A 20 -10.13 7.46 6.72
C LEU A 20 -10.86 6.20 7.16
N ASN A 21 -11.64 5.62 6.26
CA ASN A 21 -12.35 4.38 6.47
C ASN A 21 -11.69 3.28 5.64
N ILE A 22 -11.35 2.17 6.27
CA ILE A 22 -10.63 1.06 5.62
C ILE A 22 -11.42 -0.22 5.87
N LEU A 23 -11.66 -0.96 4.80
CA LEU A 23 -12.43 -2.20 4.86
C LEU A 23 -11.60 -3.35 4.28
N GLY A 24 -11.45 -4.42 5.06
CA GLY A 24 -10.83 -5.65 4.59
C GLY A 24 -9.32 -5.52 4.41
N VAL A 25 -8.60 -5.21 5.48
CA VAL A 25 -7.13 -5.18 5.46
C VAL A 25 -6.60 -6.59 5.27
N PHE A 26 -5.65 -6.76 4.34
CA PHE A 26 -5.08 -8.08 4.07
C PHE A 26 -3.57 -7.99 3.81
N ASP A 27 -2.89 -9.07 4.09
CA ASP A 27 -1.47 -9.26 3.78
C ASP A 27 -1.19 -10.64 3.17
N ALA A 28 -2.24 -11.40 2.86
CA ALA A 28 -2.15 -12.70 2.25
C ALA A 28 -3.33 -12.93 1.31
N VAL A 29 -3.06 -13.60 0.19
CA VAL A 29 -4.09 -14.00 -0.77
C VAL A 29 -3.82 -15.41 -1.26
N GLN A 30 -4.89 -16.12 -1.64
CA GLN A 30 -4.80 -17.40 -2.34
C GLN A 30 -5.17 -17.21 -3.79
N VAL A 31 -4.39 -17.82 -4.68
CA VAL A 31 -4.55 -17.66 -6.12
C VAL A 31 -4.61 -19.04 -6.77
N PRO A 32 -5.66 -19.35 -7.56
CA PRO A 32 -5.82 -20.68 -8.16
C PRO A 32 -4.88 -20.96 -9.33
N THR A 33 -4.47 -19.94 -10.05
CA THR A 33 -3.60 -20.10 -11.23
C THR A 33 -2.63 -18.92 -11.34
N PHE A 34 -1.48 -19.17 -11.99
CA PHE A 34 -0.49 -18.16 -12.27
C PHE A 34 -0.11 -18.18 -13.76
N PRO A 35 0.24 -17.05 -14.37
CA PRO A 35 0.20 -15.71 -13.79
C PRO A 35 -1.23 -15.23 -13.58
N SER A 36 -1.40 -14.31 -12.63
CA SER A 36 -2.70 -13.75 -12.30
C SER A 36 -2.56 -12.28 -11.92
N VAL A 37 -3.70 -11.64 -11.69
CA VAL A 37 -3.74 -10.25 -11.23
C VAL A 37 -4.72 -10.17 -10.06
N HIS A 38 -4.26 -9.61 -8.96
CA HIS A 38 -5.16 -9.25 -7.86
C HIS A 38 -5.73 -7.87 -8.15
N ALA A 39 -6.97 -7.86 -8.65
CA ALA A 39 -7.61 -6.63 -9.09
C ALA A 39 -8.07 -5.78 -7.91
N ARG A 40 -7.95 -4.47 -8.07
CA ARG A 40 -8.48 -3.46 -7.15
C ARG A 40 -8.02 -3.62 -5.71
N ALA A 41 -6.75 -3.97 -5.51
CA ALA A 41 -6.15 -3.84 -4.21
C ALA A 41 -6.04 -2.34 -3.88
N HIS A 42 -6.56 -1.93 -2.75
CA HIS A 42 -6.44 -0.54 -2.32
C HIS A 42 -5.17 -0.38 -1.50
N LEU A 43 -4.21 0.31 -2.05
CA LEU A 43 -3.03 0.72 -1.29
C LEU A 43 -3.38 1.99 -0.53
N VAL A 44 -3.40 1.89 0.79
CA VAL A 44 -3.73 2.99 1.68
C VAL A 44 -2.46 3.43 2.38
N VAL A 45 -2.11 4.71 2.19
CA VAL A 45 -0.90 5.29 2.77
C VAL A 45 -1.27 6.56 3.50
N ARG A 46 -0.85 6.69 4.74
CA ARG A 46 -1.03 7.92 5.49
C ARG A 46 0.31 8.59 5.69
N ILE A 47 0.43 9.80 5.20
CA ILE A 47 1.65 10.60 5.28
C ILE A 47 1.45 11.71 6.28
N LYS A 48 2.42 11.89 7.16
CA LYS A 48 2.43 12.96 8.14
C LYS A 48 3.70 13.76 8.06
N GLY A 49 3.64 15.01 8.44
CA GLY A 49 4.80 15.88 8.45
C GLY A 49 4.58 17.12 9.28
N ALA A 50 5.66 17.86 9.50
CA ALA A 50 5.59 19.14 10.15
C ALA A 50 4.97 20.19 9.22
N ARG A 51 4.35 21.20 9.82
CA ARG A 51 3.75 22.31 9.07
C ARG A 51 4.70 22.97 8.08
N THR A 52 6.00 22.95 8.39
CA THR A 52 7.04 23.55 7.54
C THR A 52 7.37 22.74 6.31
N GLU A 53 6.88 21.51 6.20
CA GLU A 53 7.21 20.59 5.10
C GLU A 53 6.22 20.69 3.94
N THR A 54 5.70 21.88 3.67
CA THR A 54 4.84 22.17 2.53
C THR A 54 5.64 22.16 1.22
N GLY A 55 4.93 22.15 0.10
CA GLY A 55 5.53 22.20 -1.23
C GLY A 55 5.46 20.87 -1.93
N SER A 56 6.36 20.69 -2.89
CA SER A 56 6.35 19.50 -3.75
C SER A 56 7.21 18.39 -3.16
N HIS A 57 6.65 17.20 -3.07
CA HIS A 57 7.33 15.99 -2.61
C HIS A 57 7.18 14.89 -3.64
N ALA A 58 8.22 14.09 -3.83
CA ALA A 58 8.20 12.97 -4.76
C ALA A 58 7.74 11.70 -4.02
N LEU A 59 6.78 10.99 -4.62
CA LEU A 59 6.27 9.72 -4.11
C LEU A 59 6.50 8.64 -5.15
N ALA A 60 7.06 7.51 -4.74
CA ALA A 60 7.36 6.41 -5.64
C ALA A 60 6.94 5.08 -5.03
N PHE A 61 6.41 4.20 -5.88
CA PHE A 61 6.00 2.85 -5.53
C PHE A 61 6.69 1.85 -6.43
N ALA A 62 7.13 0.73 -5.88
CA ALA A 62 7.69 -0.36 -6.65
C ALA A 62 7.14 -1.69 -6.12
N TRP A 63 6.50 -2.46 -7.01
CA TRP A 63 5.96 -3.78 -6.72
C TRP A 63 6.92 -4.83 -7.24
N LYS A 64 7.42 -5.67 -6.35
CA LYS A 64 8.46 -6.64 -6.67
C LYS A 64 7.99 -8.06 -6.38
N SER A 65 8.39 -8.96 -7.26
CA SER A 65 8.16 -10.39 -7.10
C SER A 65 9.01 -10.98 -5.97
N PRO A 66 8.75 -12.23 -5.55
CA PRO A 66 9.59 -12.91 -4.56
C PRO A 66 11.07 -13.00 -4.96
N GLN A 67 11.37 -12.99 -6.28
CA GLN A 67 12.73 -13.01 -6.80
C GLN A 67 13.36 -11.61 -6.94
N GLY A 68 12.64 -10.57 -6.53
CA GLY A 68 13.13 -9.20 -6.62
C GLY A 68 12.90 -8.51 -7.96
N LYS A 69 12.16 -9.13 -8.86
CA LYS A 69 11.82 -8.53 -10.16
C LYS A 69 10.77 -7.45 -9.98
N GLU A 70 11.02 -6.27 -10.51
CA GLU A 70 10.04 -5.19 -10.49
C GLU A 70 8.94 -5.46 -11.51
N LEU A 71 7.73 -5.62 -11.05
CA LEU A 71 6.56 -5.94 -11.88
C LEU A 71 5.71 -4.71 -12.18
N LEU A 72 5.75 -3.71 -11.33
CA LEU A 72 5.00 -2.48 -11.47
C LEU A 72 5.73 -1.38 -10.72
N ALA A 73 5.83 -0.21 -11.32
CA ALA A 73 6.39 0.96 -10.67
C ALA A 73 5.61 2.20 -11.06
N SER A 74 5.52 3.13 -10.15
CA SER A 74 4.85 4.41 -10.38
C SER A 74 5.53 5.50 -9.59
N THR A 75 5.60 6.69 -10.18
CA THR A 75 6.10 7.88 -9.51
C THR A 75 5.10 9.01 -9.68
N GLY A 76 5.06 9.89 -8.72
CA GLY A 76 4.20 11.05 -8.76
C GLY A 76 4.72 12.15 -7.86
N GLN A 77 4.13 13.33 -8.00
CA GLN A 77 4.41 14.46 -7.13
C GLN A 77 3.21 14.76 -6.27
N LEU A 78 3.47 15.05 -5.00
CA LEU A 78 2.49 15.54 -4.06
C LEU A 78 2.77 17.02 -3.83
N ASP A 79 1.78 17.86 -4.15
CA ASP A 79 1.85 19.29 -3.85
C ASP A 79 1.08 19.53 -2.55
N ILE A 80 1.82 19.81 -1.49
CA ILE A 80 1.24 19.91 -0.15
C ILE A 80 1.10 21.37 0.22
N ALA A 81 -0.16 21.78 0.41
CA ALA A 81 -0.49 23.11 0.89
C ALA A 81 -0.29 23.24 2.40
N ALA A 82 -0.07 24.46 2.84
CA ALA A 82 0.02 24.73 4.27
C ALA A 82 -1.28 24.35 4.96
N PRO A 83 -1.23 23.67 6.11
CA PRO A 83 -2.43 23.35 6.87
C PRO A 83 -3.08 24.65 7.41
N PRO A 84 -4.38 24.59 7.79
CA PRO A 84 -5.05 25.75 8.35
C PRO A 84 -4.35 26.33 9.57
N ALA A 85 -4.62 27.58 9.86
CA ALA A 85 -4.07 28.25 11.04
C ALA A 85 -4.42 27.45 12.31
N GLY A 86 -3.43 27.26 13.18
CA GLY A 86 -3.60 26.49 14.41
C GLY A 86 -3.35 24.98 14.26
N VAL A 87 -3.23 24.49 13.04
CA VAL A 87 -2.87 23.09 12.78
C VAL A 87 -1.37 23.01 12.59
N THR A 88 -0.72 22.18 13.39
CA THR A 88 0.74 22.09 13.41
C THR A 88 1.31 20.94 12.60
N GLU A 89 0.46 20.02 12.16
CA GLU A 89 0.87 18.80 11.45
C GLU A 89 0.17 18.67 10.12
N ILE A 90 0.93 18.25 9.11
CA ILE A 90 0.39 17.81 7.83
C ILE A 90 -0.07 16.37 8.01
N ASP A 91 -1.30 16.07 7.56
CA ASP A 91 -1.87 14.74 7.59
C ASP A 91 -2.53 14.49 6.23
N LEU A 92 -1.93 13.61 5.45
CA LEU A 92 -2.36 13.33 4.09
C LEU A 92 -2.64 11.84 3.93
N PRO A 93 -3.90 11.42 3.93
CA PRO A 93 -4.26 10.07 3.55
C PRO A 93 -4.32 9.94 2.02
N LEU A 94 -3.78 8.85 1.51
CA LEU A 94 -3.80 8.52 0.08
C LEU A 94 -4.42 7.14 -0.10
N ILE A 95 -5.30 7.02 -1.08
CA ILE A 95 -5.93 5.76 -1.43
C ILE A 95 -5.70 5.52 -2.92
N MET A 96 -5.01 4.43 -3.25
CA MET A 96 -4.68 4.11 -4.63
C MET A 96 -5.16 2.70 -4.97
N PRO A 97 -6.19 2.57 -5.81
CA PRO A 97 -6.57 1.28 -6.36
C PRO A 97 -5.50 0.79 -7.33
N LEU A 98 -5.04 -0.42 -7.15
CA LEU A 98 -3.99 -1.03 -7.96
C LEU A 98 -4.41 -2.44 -8.38
N ASP A 99 -4.03 -2.79 -9.61
CA ASP A 99 -4.10 -4.17 -10.06
C ASP A 99 -2.71 -4.77 -9.91
N LEU A 100 -2.55 -5.70 -8.99
CA LEU A 100 -1.27 -6.25 -8.63
C LEU A 100 -0.96 -7.50 -9.46
N PRO A 101 0.05 -7.46 -10.35
CA PRO A 101 0.45 -8.65 -11.08
C PRO A 101 1.13 -9.66 -10.14
N LEU A 102 0.73 -10.92 -10.29
CA LEU A 102 1.23 -12.05 -9.49
C LEU A 102 1.76 -13.11 -10.45
N ASP A 103 3.06 -13.26 -10.53
CA ASP A 103 3.72 -14.17 -11.47
C ASP A 103 3.95 -15.57 -10.91
N GLY A 104 3.73 -15.76 -9.63
CA GLY A 104 3.88 -17.05 -8.96
C GLY A 104 3.59 -16.92 -7.48
N PRO A 105 3.64 -18.01 -6.73
CA PRO A 105 3.50 -17.96 -5.27
C PRO A 105 4.74 -17.38 -4.61
N GLY A 106 4.60 -16.89 -3.39
CA GLY A 106 5.68 -16.35 -2.58
C GLY A 106 5.34 -15.01 -1.96
N THR A 107 6.34 -14.34 -1.41
CA THR A 107 6.17 -13.06 -0.76
C THR A 107 6.54 -11.92 -1.71
N PHE A 108 5.54 -11.14 -2.09
CA PHE A 108 5.70 -9.93 -2.88
C PHE A 108 5.90 -8.74 -1.97
N THR A 109 6.54 -7.70 -2.48
CA THR A 109 6.86 -6.53 -1.68
C THR A 109 6.50 -5.25 -2.42
N MET A 110 5.79 -4.36 -1.74
CA MET A 110 5.53 -3.00 -2.21
C MET A 110 6.45 -2.05 -1.45
N ALA A 111 7.42 -1.47 -2.14
CA ALA A 111 8.30 -0.45 -1.57
C ALA A 111 7.69 0.93 -1.80
N ILE A 112 7.66 1.73 -0.76
CA ILE A 112 7.13 3.10 -0.81
C ILE A 112 8.25 4.05 -0.44
N ARG A 113 8.56 4.97 -1.37
CA ARG A 113 9.60 5.98 -1.17
C ARG A 113 8.99 7.37 -1.18
N LEU A 114 9.49 8.21 -0.30
CA LEU A 114 9.11 9.61 -0.22
C LEU A 114 10.39 10.43 -0.30
N ASP A 115 10.45 11.32 -1.30
CA ASP A 115 11.65 12.12 -1.60
C ASP A 115 12.92 11.27 -1.74
N GLY A 116 12.78 10.10 -2.36
CA GLY A 116 13.89 9.18 -2.59
C GLY A 116 14.22 8.25 -1.44
N GLU A 117 13.65 8.45 -0.27
CA GLU A 117 13.91 7.61 0.90
C GLU A 117 12.86 6.51 1.04
N LEU A 118 13.31 5.30 1.30
CA LEU A 118 12.43 4.18 1.59
C LEU A 118 11.74 4.41 2.94
N GLN A 119 10.41 4.48 2.90
CA GLN A 119 9.60 4.76 4.09
C GLN A 119 8.86 3.53 4.59
N ALA A 120 8.47 2.64 3.68
CA ALA A 120 7.70 1.47 4.04
C ALA A 120 7.91 0.36 3.01
N GLU A 121 7.84 -0.87 3.48
CA GLU A 121 7.78 -2.06 2.65
C GLU A 121 6.62 -2.91 3.12
N LEU A 122 5.63 -3.07 2.25
CA LEU A 122 4.50 -3.94 2.51
C LEU A 122 4.76 -5.31 1.92
N ARG A 123 4.49 -6.35 2.68
CA ARG A 123 4.59 -7.72 2.21
C ARG A 123 3.21 -8.28 1.94
N LEU A 124 3.08 -8.95 0.79
CA LEU A 124 1.89 -9.71 0.45
C LEU A 124 2.29 -11.17 0.25
N HIS A 125 1.75 -12.03 1.09
CA HIS A 125 2.00 -13.46 1.00
C HIS A 125 1.01 -14.09 0.03
N VAL A 126 1.52 -14.52 -1.12
CA VAL A 126 0.71 -15.11 -2.18
C VAL A 126 0.87 -16.63 -2.13
N ARG A 127 -0.24 -17.32 -1.94
CA ARG A 127 -0.27 -18.77 -1.82
C ARG A 127 -1.00 -19.37 -3.01
N ASP A 128 -0.49 -20.51 -3.45
CA ASP A 128 -1.19 -21.34 -4.42
C ASP A 128 -2.42 -21.96 -3.74
N ALA A 129 -3.60 -21.71 -4.27
CA ALA A 129 -4.84 -22.24 -3.72
C ALA A 129 -4.91 -23.77 -3.76
N LYS A 130 -4.08 -24.43 -4.60
CA LYS A 130 -3.99 -25.87 -4.69
C LYS A 130 -3.08 -26.47 -3.62
N ALA A 131 -2.26 -25.64 -2.95
CA ALA A 131 -1.39 -26.11 -1.89
C ALA A 131 -2.14 -26.12 -0.56
N PRO A 132 -1.78 -27.02 0.39
CA PRO A 132 -2.35 -26.99 1.73
C PRO A 132 -2.09 -25.66 2.42
N MET A 133 -3.09 -25.12 3.08
CA MET A 133 -2.95 -23.89 3.85
C MET A 133 -2.27 -24.20 5.19
N PRO A 134 -1.21 -23.46 5.55
CA PRO A 134 -0.66 -23.55 6.90
C PRO A 134 -1.74 -23.20 7.94
N GLY A 135 -1.88 -24.02 8.97
CA GLY A 135 -2.82 -23.77 10.05
C GLY A 135 -4.28 -24.08 9.75
N ALA A 136 -4.58 -24.61 8.57
CA ALA A 136 -5.96 -24.93 8.19
C ALA A 136 -6.56 -26.07 9.02
N SER A 137 -5.74 -26.84 9.67
CA SER A 137 -6.17 -28.01 10.46
C SER A 137 -7.00 -27.66 11.70
N MET A 138 -7.06 -26.44 12.07
CA MET A 138 -7.81 -26.01 13.23
C MET A 138 -9.32 -26.05 13.06
N VAL A 139 -9.79 -26.31 11.92
CA VAL A 139 -11.21 -26.36 11.65
C VAL A 139 -11.80 -27.59 12.29
N SER A 140 -12.69 -27.38 13.11
CA SER A 140 -13.42 -28.44 13.79
C SER A 140 -14.52 -29.01 12.92
#